data_2e6bebdb452f87e639a2d732e3d9c577
#
_entry.id   2e6bebdb452f87e639a2d732e3d9c577
#
_cell.length_a   1.000
_cell.length_b   1.000
_cell.length_c   1.000
_cell.angle_alpha   90.00
_cell.angle_beta   90.00
_cell.angle_gamma   90.00
#
_symmetry.space_group_name_H-M   'P 1'
#
loop_
_entity.id
_entity.type
_entity.pdbx_description
1 polymer ?
#
loop_
_entity_poly.entity_id
_entity_poly.type
_entity_poly.pdbx_seq_one_letter_code
_entity_poly.pdbx_strand_id
1 'polypeptide(L)'
;DIFATYHMDDYYSEEWEKMIAIKNLTVETLNTYKGGAPLPVATYFNAVDDLTKVVTKEQDHELAAYLKTTKIMELNKYFTAINIEYYTDDALAFMYNILEEGINTINLALSRKDVVNAYLEIIEQFNAVDKCPKYSDILELLAYIDVLDLNHYYAAQQEELKDIYFEYANSLRNMSSEEDVSMLLEE
;
A
#
# COMPACT_ATOMS: atom_id res chain seq x y z
N ASP A 1 6.04 42.18 9.17
CA ASP A 1 6.80 40.92 8.90
C ASP A 1 5.80 39.78 8.83
N ILE A 2 5.52 39.28 7.64
CA ILE A 2 4.56 38.18 7.44
C ILE A 2 4.96 36.91 8.21
N PHE A 3 6.27 36.66 8.38
CA PHE A 3 6.76 35.49 9.12
C PHE A 3 6.47 35.55 10.63
N ALA A 4 6.17 36.73 11.18
CA ALA A 4 5.83 36.87 12.59
C ALA A 4 4.43 36.35 12.95
N THR A 5 3.62 36.06 11.94
CA THR A 5 2.24 35.55 12.12
C THR A 5 2.17 34.01 12.17
N TYR A 6 3.28 33.34 11.87
CA TYR A 6 3.34 31.87 11.87
C TYR A 6 3.93 31.37 13.19
N HIS A 7 3.31 30.34 13.77
CA HIS A 7 3.76 29.72 15.02
C HIS A 7 4.26 28.30 14.74
N MET A 8 5.45 27.99 15.23
CA MET A 8 6.10 26.68 15.04
C MET A 8 5.20 25.51 15.45
N ASP A 9 4.42 25.67 16.48
CA ASP A 9 3.55 24.63 17.04
C ASP A 9 2.43 24.19 16.07
N ASP A 10 2.07 25.05 15.12
CA ASP A 10 1.01 24.78 14.14
C ASP A 10 1.50 23.91 12.97
N TYR A 11 2.79 23.58 12.89
CA TYR A 11 3.41 22.90 11.78
C TYR A 11 4.17 21.66 12.21
N TYR A 12 4.29 20.66 11.33
CA TYR A 12 5.28 19.61 11.46
C TYR A 12 6.68 20.17 11.22
N SER A 13 7.70 19.54 11.79
CA SER A 13 9.09 20.04 11.71
C SER A 13 9.55 20.26 10.26
N GLU A 14 9.21 19.34 9.37
CA GLU A 14 9.55 19.42 7.94
C GLU A 14 8.91 20.64 7.25
N GLU A 15 7.65 20.94 7.58
CA GLU A 15 6.95 22.12 7.03
C GLU A 15 7.50 23.41 7.62
N TRP A 16 7.82 23.42 8.91
CA TRP A 16 8.46 24.56 9.55
C TRP A 16 9.84 24.85 8.96
N GLU A 17 10.66 23.84 8.70
CA GLU A 17 11.96 23.99 8.04
C GLU A 17 11.84 24.57 6.63
N LYS A 18 10.83 24.18 5.84
CA LYS A 18 10.53 24.77 4.54
C LYS A 18 10.23 26.27 4.69
N MET A 19 9.41 26.66 5.66
CA MET A 19 9.11 28.07 5.92
C MET A 19 10.36 28.86 6.29
N ILE A 20 11.21 28.31 7.14
CA ILE A 20 12.50 28.96 7.51
C ILE A 20 13.41 29.09 6.29
N ALA A 21 13.47 28.09 5.41
CA ALA A 21 14.24 28.14 4.18
C ALA A 21 13.73 29.26 3.24
N ILE A 22 12.41 29.35 3.04
CA ILE A 22 11.78 30.42 2.25
C ILE A 22 12.12 31.81 2.85
N LYS A 23 12.01 31.95 4.18
CA LYS A 23 12.35 33.18 4.90
C LYS A 23 13.80 33.57 4.66
N ASN A 24 14.72 32.63 4.89
CA ASN A 24 16.18 32.93 4.78
C ASN A 24 16.57 33.32 3.36
N LEU A 25 16.08 32.60 2.35
CA LEU A 25 16.31 32.90 0.94
C LEU A 25 15.78 34.30 0.57
N THR A 26 14.57 34.63 1.05
CA THR A 26 13.94 35.94 0.81
C THR A 26 14.74 37.06 1.44
N VAL A 27 15.17 36.88 2.72
CA VAL A 27 15.98 37.89 3.45
C VAL A 27 17.35 38.05 2.79
N GLU A 28 18.01 36.95 2.39
CA GLU A 28 19.30 37.01 1.69
C GLU A 28 19.18 37.79 0.38
N THR A 29 18.17 37.49 -0.45
CA THR A 29 17.94 38.17 -1.71
C THR A 29 17.67 39.68 -1.50
N LEU A 30 16.88 40.02 -0.48
CA LEU A 30 16.62 41.43 -0.15
C LEU A 30 17.85 42.16 0.39
N ASN A 31 18.70 41.50 1.19
CA ASN A 31 19.94 42.07 1.75
C ASN A 31 21.03 42.26 0.69
N THR A 32 21.02 41.45 -0.36
CA THR A 32 21.95 41.63 -1.50
C THR A 32 21.52 42.75 -2.45
N TYR A 33 20.28 43.27 -2.26
CA TYR A 33 19.80 44.38 -3.04
C TYR A 33 20.61 45.65 -2.79
N LYS A 34 21.30 46.12 -3.82
CA LYS A 34 22.04 47.40 -3.80
C LYS A 34 21.16 48.46 -4.44
N GLY A 35 20.91 49.53 -3.71
CA GLY A 35 20.10 50.65 -4.17
C GLY A 35 20.48 51.14 -5.58
N GLY A 36 19.47 51.41 -6.41
CA GLY A 36 19.64 51.83 -7.81
C GLY A 36 19.18 50.79 -8.85
N ALA A 37 18.99 49.54 -8.46
CA ALA A 37 18.33 48.53 -9.28
C ALA A 37 16.82 48.45 -8.96
N PRO A 38 15.96 47.90 -9.83
CA PRO A 38 14.57 47.61 -9.48
C PRO A 38 14.50 46.68 -8.29
N LEU A 39 13.62 46.97 -7.33
CA LEU A 39 13.36 46.12 -6.19
C LEU A 39 13.01 44.70 -6.69
N PRO A 40 13.53 43.59 -6.09
CA PRO A 40 13.19 42.25 -6.52
C PRO A 40 11.76 41.85 -6.06
N VAL A 41 10.78 42.54 -6.59
CA VAL A 41 9.37 42.37 -6.27
C VAL A 41 8.91 40.92 -6.55
N ALA A 42 9.44 40.32 -7.61
CA ALA A 42 9.18 38.92 -7.94
C ALA A 42 9.60 37.96 -6.82
N THR A 43 10.75 38.22 -6.17
CA THR A 43 11.22 37.39 -5.04
C THR A 43 10.21 37.38 -3.88
N TYR A 44 9.65 38.57 -3.59
CA TYR A 44 8.63 38.68 -2.53
C TYR A 44 7.35 37.93 -2.89
N PHE A 45 6.83 38.09 -4.11
CA PHE A 45 5.63 37.39 -4.55
C PHE A 45 5.82 35.88 -4.62
N ASN A 46 6.97 35.40 -5.09
CA ASN A 46 7.30 33.98 -5.09
C ASN A 46 7.36 33.43 -3.66
N ALA A 47 7.99 34.15 -2.71
CA ALA A 47 8.01 33.73 -1.32
C ALA A 47 6.61 33.65 -0.69
N VAL A 48 5.73 34.60 -1.00
CA VAL A 48 4.32 34.56 -0.54
C VAL A 48 3.59 33.37 -1.15
N ASP A 49 3.75 33.11 -2.44
CA ASP A 49 3.14 31.97 -3.13
C ASP A 49 3.66 30.63 -2.53
N ASP A 50 4.96 30.51 -2.27
CA ASP A 50 5.53 29.31 -1.68
C ASP A 50 5.06 29.08 -0.24
N LEU A 51 4.87 30.16 0.55
CA LEU A 51 4.31 30.07 1.89
C LEU A 51 2.86 29.55 1.89
N THR A 52 2.07 29.89 0.87
CA THR A 52 0.69 29.38 0.77
C THR A 52 0.60 27.86 0.52
N LYS A 53 1.71 27.23 0.09
CA LYS A 53 1.80 25.79 -0.14
C LYS A 53 2.21 25.00 1.11
N VAL A 54 2.66 25.70 2.16
CA VAL A 54 3.00 25.07 3.44
C VAL A 54 1.73 24.76 4.22
N VAL A 55 1.60 23.52 4.69
CA VAL A 55 0.37 22.97 5.26
C VAL A 55 0.49 22.91 6.78
N THR A 56 -0.51 23.44 7.50
CA THR A 56 -0.60 23.31 8.96
C THR A 56 -0.93 21.86 9.37
N LYS A 57 -0.69 21.51 10.64
CA LYS A 57 -1.10 20.21 11.20
C LYS A 57 -2.60 19.96 11.05
N GLU A 58 -3.41 21.00 11.26
CA GLU A 58 -4.87 20.91 11.13
C GLU A 58 -5.29 20.61 9.68
N GLN A 59 -4.75 21.37 8.71
CA GLN A 59 -5.01 21.12 7.29
C GLN A 59 -4.51 19.72 6.87
N ASP A 60 -3.34 19.27 7.36
CA ASP A 60 -2.83 17.95 7.03
C ASP A 60 -3.73 16.85 7.61
N HIS A 61 -4.27 17.04 8.80
CA HIS A 61 -5.23 16.13 9.42
C HIS A 61 -6.52 16.01 8.61
N GLU A 62 -7.06 17.12 8.11
CA GLU A 62 -8.25 17.13 7.24
C GLU A 62 -7.98 16.38 5.92
N LEU A 63 -6.82 16.63 5.30
CA LEU A 63 -6.40 15.95 4.08
C LEU A 63 -6.14 14.46 4.32
N ALA A 64 -5.62 14.11 5.51
CA ALA A 64 -5.42 12.72 5.92
C ALA A 64 -6.74 11.95 6.00
N ALA A 65 -7.81 12.57 6.47
CA ALA A 65 -9.13 11.93 6.57
C ALA A 65 -9.66 11.46 5.21
N TYR A 66 -9.47 12.27 4.17
CA TYR A 66 -9.81 11.87 2.80
C TYR A 66 -8.89 10.75 2.27
N LEU A 67 -7.59 10.88 2.54
CA LEU A 67 -6.58 9.91 2.07
C LEU A 67 -6.79 8.52 2.69
N LYS A 68 -7.22 8.45 3.96
CA LYS A 68 -7.57 7.18 4.64
C LYS A 68 -8.57 6.37 3.85
N THR A 69 -9.68 6.99 3.46
CA THR A 69 -10.73 6.32 2.68
C THR A 69 -10.17 5.75 1.39
N THR A 70 -9.37 6.55 0.67
CA THR A 70 -8.75 6.11 -0.58
C THR A 70 -7.79 4.93 -0.36
N LYS A 71 -6.92 5.02 0.66
CA LYS A 71 -5.93 3.97 0.93
C LYS A 71 -6.56 2.67 1.44
N ILE A 72 -7.63 2.73 2.21
CA ILE A 72 -8.40 1.56 2.61
C ILE A 72 -9.07 0.90 1.39
N MET A 73 -9.60 1.68 0.46
CA MET A 73 -10.15 1.13 -0.79
C MET A 73 -9.07 0.45 -1.65
N GLU A 74 -7.90 1.09 -1.79
CA GLU A 74 -6.76 0.52 -2.51
C GLU A 74 -6.27 -0.77 -1.84
N LEU A 75 -6.20 -0.81 -0.51
CA LEU A 75 -5.79 -1.98 0.26
C LEU A 75 -6.75 -3.15 0.06
N ASN A 76 -8.07 -2.91 0.15
CA ASN A 76 -9.07 -3.95 -0.11
C ASN A 76 -8.99 -4.47 -1.55
N LYS A 77 -8.79 -3.57 -2.51
CA LYS A 77 -8.60 -3.97 -3.92
C LYS A 77 -7.34 -4.81 -4.09
N TYR A 78 -6.24 -4.44 -3.44
CA TYR A 78 -5.00 -5.21 -3.47
C TYR A 78 -5.23 -6.61 -2.89
N PHE A 79 -5.83 -6.70 -1.71
CA PHE A 79 -6.12 -7.97 -1.05
C PHE A 79 -7.02 -8.89 -1.89
N THR A 80 -8.09 -8.36 -2.48
CA THR A 80 -8.99 -9.14 -3.34
C THR A 80 -8.36 -9.60 -4.65
N ALA A 81 -7.25 -8.97 -5.07
CA ALA A 81 -6.50 -9.39 -6.25
C ALA A 81 -5.48 -10.51 -5.97
N ILE A 82 -5.27 -10.84 -4.69
CA ILE A 82 -4.37 -11.94 -4.30
C ILE A 82 -5.04 -13.27 -4.66
N ASN A 83 -4.32 -14.12 -5.37
CA ASN A 83 -4.82 -15.48 -5.61
C ASN A 83 -4.63 -16.32 -4.35
N ILE A 84 -5.74 -16.58 -3.65
CA ILE A 84 -5.78 -17.29 -2.37
C ILE A 84 -5.34 -18.76 -2.49
N GLU A 85 -5.43 -19.36 -3.67
CA GLU A 85 -5.04 -20.76 -3.89
C GLU A 85 -3.54 -21.02 -3.68
N TYR A 86 -2.74 -19.92 -3.69
CA TYR A 86 -1.30 -20.02 -3.50
C TYR A 86 -0.85 -19.98 -2.04
N TYR A 87 -1.78 -20.01 -1.10
CA TYR A 87 -1.49 -19.88 0.32
C TYR A 87 -2.16 -20.97 1.14
N THR A 88 -1.52 -21.42 2.20
CA THR A 88 -2.13 -22.33 3.18
C THR A 88 -3.27 -21.64 3.94
N ASP A 89 -4.15 -22.40 4.56
CA ASP A 89 -5.24 -21.84 5.35
C ASP A 89 -4.74 -20.98 6.51
N ASP A 90 -3.62 -21.37 7.16
CA ASP A 90 -2.97 -20.59 8.21
C ASP A 90 -2.40 -19.27 7.67
N ALA A 91 -1.76 -19.30 6.50
CA ALA A 91 -1.25 -18.10 5.84
C ALA A 91 -2.38 -17.15 5.45
N LEU A 92 -3.51 -17.68 4.96
CA LEU A 92 -4.70 -16.88 4.66
C LEU A 92 -5.30 -16.26 5.92
N ALA A 93 -5.43 -17.00 7.01
CA ALA A 93 -5.90 -16.46 8.28
C ALA A 93 -4.97 -15.32 8.78
N PHE A 94 -3.66 -15.50 8.66
CA PHE A 94 -2.69 -14.47 8.97
C PHE A 94 -2.84 -13.23 8.09
N MET A 95 -3.05 -13.38 6.78
CA MET A 95 -3.29 -12.28 5.86
C MET A 95 -4.58 -11.51 6.17
N TYR A 96 -5.65 -12.18 6.61
CA TYR A 96 -6.85 -11.50 7.08
C TYR A 96 -6.59 -10.66 8.32
N ASN A 97 -5.76 -11.14 9.25
CA ASN A 97 -5.37 -10.36 10.42
C ASN A 97 -4.53 -9.13 10.02
N ILE A 98 -3.58 -9.28 9.08
CA ILE A 98 -2.82 -8.14 8.52
C ILE A 98 -3.77 -7.09 7.94
N LEU A 99 -4.80 -7.51 7.20
CA LEU A 99 -5.78 -6.60 6.60
C LEU A 99 -6.55 -5.82 7.68
N GLU A 100 -7.07 -6.51 8.69
CA GLU A 100 -7.88 -5.91 9.74
C GLU A 100 -7.05 -4.93 10.59
N GLU A 101 -5.88 -5.35 11.06
CA GLU A 101 -4.95 -4.50 11.83
C GLU A 101 -4.46 -3.33 10.99
N GLY A 102 -4.19 -3.54 9.71
CA GLY A 102 -3.77 -2.52 8.77
C GLY A 102 -4.84 -1.45 8.55
N ILE A 103 -6.09 -1.82 8.35
CA ILE A 103 -7.21 -0.88 8.24
C ILE A 103 -7.33 -0.04 9.52
N ASN A 104 -7.19 -0.68 10.69
CA ASN A 104 -7.22 0.02 11.96
C ASN A 104 -6.05 1.01 12.09
N THR A 105 -4.84 0.61 11.71
CA THR A 105 -3.66 1.49 11.73
C THR A 105 -3.84 2.71 10.83
N ILE A 106 -4.34 2.51 9.60
CA ILE A 106 -4.67 3.62 8.69
C ILE A 106 -5.72 4.56 9.32
N ASN A 107 -6.75 4.02 9.98
CA ASN A 107 -7.79 4.81 10.62
C ASN A 107 -7.27 5.66 11.79
N LEU A 108 -6.28 5.17 12.52
CA LEU A 108 -5.65 5.87 13.65
C LEU A 108 -4.58 6.89 13.23
N ALA A 109 -4.08 6.84 12.00
CA ALA A 109 -3.06 7.76 11.50
C ALA A 109 -3.54 9.22 11.58
N LEU A 110 -2.67 10.14 11.96
CA LEU A 110 -3.00 11.55 12.17
C LEU A 110 -2.56 12.47 11.03
N SER A 111 -1.58 12.04 10.25
CA SER A 111 -1.05 12.81 9.11
C SER A 111 -1.15 12.04 7.81
N ARG A 112 -1.07 12.74 6.67
CA ARG A 112 -0.98 12.10 5.34
C ARG A 112 0.22 11.17 5.24
N LYS A 113 1.34 11.55 5.84
CA LYS A 113 2.57 10.74 5.87
C LYS A 113 2.33 9.42 6.61
N ASP A 114 1.68 9.48 7.78
CA ASP A 114 1.38 8.28 8.57
C ASP A 114 0.42 7.35 7.82
N VAL A 115 -0.58 7.89 7.12
CA VAL A 115 -1.50 7.11 6.28
C VAL A 115 -0.75 6.37 5.17
N VAL A 116 0.17 7.05 4.48
CA VAL A 116 0.96 6.45 3.40
C VAL A 116 1.92 5.40 3.94
N ASN A 117 2.61 5.68 5.04
CA ASN A 117 3.54 4.75 5.66
C ASN A 117 2.80 3.48 6.12
N ALA A 118 1.68 3.62 6.83
CA ALA A 118 0.86 2.49 7.25
C ALA A 118 0.43 1.63 6.05
N TYR A 119 -0.04 2.24 4.97
CA TYR A 119 -0.40 1.53 3.76
C TYR A 119 0.77 0.75 3.16
N LEU A 120 1.95 1.36 3.05
CA LEU A 120 3.13 0.70 2.49
C LEU A 120 3.61 -0.46 3.37
N GLU A 121 3.64 -0.29 4.68
CA GLU A 121 3.98 -1.34 5.64
C GLU A 121 3.03 -2.55 5.53
N ILE A 122 1.74 -2.33 5.33
CA ILE A 122 0.77 -3.41 5.14
C ILE A 122 1.02 -4.16 3.83
N ILE A 123 1.31 -3.44 2.75
CA ILE A 123 1.66 -4.07 1.46
C ILE A 123 2.93 -4.90 1.59
N GLU A 124 3.95 -4.41 2.31
CA GLU A 124 5.18 -5.17 2.59
C GLU A 124 4.88 -6.43 3.40
N GLN A 125 4.03 -6.35 4.42
CA GLN A 125 3.62 -7.52 5.20
C GLN A 125 2.90 -8.56 4.34
N PHE A 126 1.99 -8.17 3.45
CA PHE A 126 1.36 -9.10 2.51
C PHE A 126 2.37 -9.79 1.59
N ASN A 127 3.34 -9.02 1.08
CA ASN A 127 4.36 -9.57 0.19
C ASN A 127 5.36 -10.48 0.92
N ALA A 128 5.48 -10.37 2.24
CA ALA A 128 6.33 -11.20 3.07
C ALA A 128 5.67 -12.52 3.49
N VAL A 129 4.36 -12.70 3.24
CA VAL A 129 3.69 -13.98 3.52
C VAL A 129 4.14 -15.01 2.51
N ASP A 130 4.70 -16.09 3.00
CA ASP A 130 5.19 -17.17 2.16
C ASP A 130 4.04 -17.85 1.42
N LYS A 131 4.25 -18.04 0.13
CA LYS A 131 3.35 -18.88 -0.67
C LYS A 131 3.52 -20.34 -0.29
N CYS A 132 2.49 -21.13 -0.55
CA CYS A 132 2.54 -22.56 -0.41
C CYS A 132 3.84 -23.12 -1.05
N PRO A 133 4.59 -23.99 -0.39
CA PRO A 133 5.80 -24.59 -0.94
C PRO A 133 5.59 -25.31 -2.27
N LYS A 134 4.35 -25.67 -2.57
CA LYS A 134 3.92 -26.42 -3.76
C LYS A 134 3.23 -25.54 -4.82
N TYR A 135 3.50 -24.27 -4.77
CA TYR A 135 2.96 -23.31 -5.72
C TYR A 135 3.15 -23.72 -7.20
N SER A 136 4.34 -24.24 -7.55
CA SER A 136 4.62 -24.73 -8.90
C SER A 136 3.74 -25.92 -9.29
N ASP A 137 3.51 -26.83 -8.35
CA ASP A 137 2.74 -28.07 -8.58
C ASP A 137 1.26 -27.77 -8.68
N ILE A 138 0.76 -26.81 -7.89
CA ILE A 138 -0.61 -26.29 -8.02
C ILE A 138 -0.80 -25.64 -9.39
N LEU A 139 0.16 -24.83 -9.86
CA LEU A 139 0.11 -24.23 -11.19
C LEU A 139 0.11 -25.28 -12.30
N GLU A 140 0.90 -26.33 -12.16
CA GLU A 140 0.96 -27.44 -13.13
C GLU A 140 -0.37 -28.20 -13.16
N LEU A 141 -0.99 -28.48 -12.00
CA LEU A 141 -2.30 -29.10 -11.91
C LEU A 141 -3.40 -28.22 -12.52
N LEU A 142 -3.40 -26.92 -12.24
CA LEU A 142 -4.33 -25.95 -12.86
C LEU A 142 -4.17 -25.92 -14.37
N ALA A 143 -2.93 -25.86 -14.86
CA ALA A 143 -2.65 -25.87 -16.30
C ALA A 143 -3.11 -27.18 -16.97
N TYR A 144 -2.99 -28.31 -16.30
CA TYR A 144 -3.46 -29.59 -16.81
C TYR A 144 -4.99 -29.61 -16.98
N ILE A 145 -5.74 -29.08 -16.01
CA ILE A 145 -7.20 -29.03 -16.09
C ILE A 145 -7.69 -28.03 -17.14
N ASP A 146 -7.02 -26.88 -17.28
CA ASP A 146 -7.35 -25.90 -18.31
C ASP A 146 -7.22 -26.46 -19.74
N VAL A 147 -6.38 -27.48 -19.93
CA VAL A 147 -6.20 -28.15 -21.23
C VAL A 147 -7.25 -29.26 -21.45
N LEU A 148 -7.90 -29.76 -20.38
CA LEU A 148 -8.96 -30.78 -20.51
C LEU A 148 -10.18 -30.20 -21.21
N ASP A 149 -10.54 -30.75 -22.35
CA ASP A 149 -11.81 -30.43 -23.00
C ASP A 149 -12.97 -31.14 -22.30
N LEU A 150 -13.49 -30.48 -21.27
CA LEU A 150 -14.59 -31.00 -20.44
C LEU A 150 -15.86 -31.33 -21.27
N ASN A 151 -15.98 -30.75 -22.48
CA ASN A 151 -17.14 -31.06 -23.35
C ASN A 151 -17.17 -32.51 -23.84
N HIS A 152 -16.07 -33.24 -23.74
CA HIS A 152 -16.01 -34.66 -24.05
C HIS A 152 -16.51 -35.58 -22.92
N TYR A 153 -16.84 -35.01 -21.76
CA TYR A 153 -17.31 -35.77 -20.60
C TYR A 153 -18.80 -35.52 -20.32
N TYR A 154 -19.48 -36.50 -19.78
CA TYR A 154 -20.85 -36.32 -19.29
C TYR A 154 -20.87 -35.36 -18.08
N ALA A 155 -21.96 -34.65 -17.87
CA ALA A 155 -22.09 -33.66 -16.81
C ALA A 155 -21.69 -34.20 -15.41
N ALA A 156 -22.05 -35.42 -15.10
CA ALA A 156 -21.67 -36.07 -13.84
C ALA A 156 -20.15 -36.29 -13.73
N GLN A 157 -19.48 -36.62 -14.83
CA GLN A 157 -18.04 -36.80 -14.86
C GLN A 157 -17.30 -35.46 -14.81
N GLN A 158 -17.89 -34.40 -15.36
CA GLN A 158 -17.31 -33.04 -15.24
C GLN A 158 -17.33 -32.57 -13.78
N GLU A 159 -18.41 -32.84 -13.06
CA GLU A 159 -18.49 -32.50 -11.63
C GLU A 159 -17.52 -33.34 -10.80
N GLU A 160 -17.43 -34.65 -11.07
CA GLU A 160 -16.46 -35.52 -10.41
C GLU A 160 -15.00 -35.08 -10.64
N LEU A 161 -14.65 -34.70 -11.87
CA LEU A 161 -13.32 -34.16 -12.18
C LEU A 161 -13.02 -32.85 -11.46
N LYS A 162 -14.02 -31.97 -11.31
CA LYS A 162 -13.88 -30.75 -10.53
C LYS A 162 -13.69 -31.03 -9.05
N ASP A 163 -14.45 -31.97 -8.48
CA ASP A 163 -14.36 -32.34 -7.08
C ASP A 163 -12.98 -32.94 -6.78
N ILE A 164 -12.47 -33.83 -7.62
CA ILE A 164 -11.13 -34.42 -7.54
C ILE A 164 -10.08 -33.28 -7.58
N TYR A 165 -10.21 -32.38 -8.56
CA TYR A 165 -9.31 -31.24 -8.67
C TYR A 165 -9.25 -30.39 -7.40
N PHE A 166 -10.42 -30.02 -6.86
CA PHE A 166 -10.48 -29.21 -5.65
C PHE A 166 -9.90 -29.92 -4.43
N GLU A 167 -10.13 -31.25 -4.32
CA GLU A 167 -9.56 -32.05 -3.25
C GLU A 167 -8.04 -32.10 -3.30
N TYR A 168 -7.47 -32.39 -4.48
CA TYR A 168 -6.02 -32.44 -4.65
C TYR A 168 -5.36 -31.08 -4.53
N ALA A 169 -5.92 -30.04 -5.13
CA ALA A 169 -5.39 -28.67 -5.00
C ALA A 169 -5.40 -28.21 -3.53
N ASN A 170 -6.45 -28.56 -2.77
CA ASN A 170 -6.53 -28.25 -1.35
C ASN A 170 -5.52 -29.04 -0.52
N SER A 171 -5.33 -30.31 -0.85
CA SER A 171 -4.35 -31.16 -0.19
C SER A 171 -2.94 -30.66 -0.43
N LEU A 172 -2.55 -30.37 -1.67
CA LEU A 172 -1.27 -29.79 -2.04
C LEU A 172 -1.01 -28.47 -1.30
N ARG A 173 -2.00 -27.60 -1.22
CA ARG A 173 -1.88 -26.29 -0.56
C ARG A 173 -1.54 -26.42 0.92
N ASN A 174 -2.06 -27.42 1.60
CA ASN A 174 -1.90 -27.60 3.04
C ASN A 174 -0.79 -28.59 3.43
N MET A 175 -0.08 -29.17 2.47
CA MET A 175 1.05 -30.05 2.74
C MET A 175 2.28 -29.27 3.21
N SER A 176 2.96 -29.82 4.21
CA SER A 176 4.13 -29.19 4.84
C SER A 176 5.49 -29.72 4.35
N SER A 177 5.50 -30.90 3.69
CA SER A 177 6.73 -31.50 3.21
C SER A 177 6.71 -31.81 1.71
N GLU A 178 7.90 -31.80 1.07
CA GLU A 178 8.04 -32.20 -0.34
C GLU A 178 7.80 -33.69 -0.56
N GLU A 179 8.03 -34.50 0.46
CA GLU A 179 7.87 -35.93 0.42
C GLU A 179 6.38 -36.32 0.35
N ASP A 180 5.54 -35.62 1.11
CA ASP A 180 4.08 -35.80 1.10
C ASP A 180 3.45 -35.42 -0.26
N VAL A 181 4.00 -34.39 -0.92
CA VAL A 181 3.55 -33.97 -2.25
C VAL A 181 3.92 -35.00 -3.32
N SER A 182 5.14 -35.51 -3.27
CA SER A 182 5.57 -36.52 -4.24
C SER A 182 4.68 -37.75 -4.17
N MET A 183 4.25 -38.15 -2.96
CA MET A 183 3.30 -39.24 -2.81
C MET A 183 1.92 -38.93 -3.38
N LEU A 184 1.42 -37.73 -3.18
CA LEU A 184 0.10 -37.32 -3.69
C LEU A 184 0.07 -37.23 -5.22
N LEU A 185 1.18 -36.81 -5.85
CA LEU A 185 1.28 -36.69 -7.31
C LEU A 185 1.49 -38.03 -8.02
N GLU A 186 1.86 -39.09 -7.28
CA GLU A 186 1.97 -40.47 -7.80
C GLU A 186 0.64 -41.24 -7.75
N GLU A 187 -0.37 -40.79 -6.99
CA GLU A 187 -1.71 -41.31 -6.93
C GLU A 187 -2.59 -40.82 -8.09
#